data_18804ffd62a6f88fa23b0a9c0f1fc1dc
#
_entry.id   18804ffd62a6f88fa23b0a9c0f1fc1dc
#
_cell.length_a   1.000
_cell.length_b   1.000
_cell.length_c   1.000
_cell.angle_alpha   90.00
_cell.angle_beta   90.00
_cell.angle_gamma   90.00
#
_symmetry.space_group_name_H-M   'P 1'
#
loop_
_entity.id
_entity.type
_entity.pdbx_description
1 polymer ?
#
loop_
_entity_poly.entity_id
_entity_poly.type
_entity_poly.pdbx_seq_one_letter_code
_entity_poly.pdbx_strand_id
1 'polypeptide(L)'
;MKMTTSLRMRIIHRYLGFFLAGIMAMYSISGIILIYRNTDFLKSEKTTEKQLKPNLNTAELDGALRIKGGVKPQKTEGDIVYFKQGEYNAATGMATIKKMELPIVLDKMVHLHKATTNSPVYFLNIFFGLSLLFFVISSFWMFMPKTTVFKKGLYFSLGGMVLTIILLFL
;
A
#
# COMPACT_ATOMS: atom_id res chain seq x y z
N MET A 1 19.13 -32.21 27.23
CA MET A 1 19.15 -30.87 27.82
C MET A 1 17.86 -30.12 27.43
N LYS A 2 17.00 -29.73 28.39
CA LYS A 2 15.76 -29.00 28.08
C LYS A 2 16.12 -27.56 27.67
N MET A 3 15.73 -27.17 26.47
CA MET A 3 15.91 -25.79 26.00
C MET A 3 15.06 -24.82 26.84
N THR A 4 15.67 -23.71 27.30
CA THR A 4 14.94 -22.66 28.01
C THR A 4 14.00 -21.91 27.07
N THR A 5 12.91 -21.35 27.60
CA THR A 5 11.94 -20.56 26.80
C THR A 5 12.61 -19.42 26.08
N SER A 6 13.53 -18.70 26.73
CA SER A 6 14.31 -17.61 26.13
C SER A 6 15.12 -18.08 24.92
N LEU A 7 15.77 -19.25 24.99
CA LEU A 7 16.55 -19.78 23.87
C LEU A 7 15.61 -20.17 22.70
N ARG A 8 14.46 -20.80 22.98
CA ARG A 8 13.48 -21.13 21.94
C ARG A 8 12.95 -19.87 21.22
N MET A 9 12.60 -18.85 21.98
CA MET A 9 12.12 -17.58 21.39
C MET A 9 13.18 -16.91 20.52
N ARG A 10 14.45 -16.91 20.93
CA ARG A 10 15.55 -16.40 20.09
C ARG A 10 15.68 -17.17 18.77
N ILE A 11 15.58 -18.48 18.81
CA ILE A 11 15.68 -19.32 17.61
C ILE A 11 14.52 -19.02 16.65
N ILE A 12 13.28 -19.08 17.17
CA ILE A 12 12.08 -18.84 16.35
C ILE A 12 12.09 -17.41 15.78
N HIS A 13 12.32 -16.40 16.61
CA HIS A 13 12.39 -15.01 16.18
C HIS A 13 13.41 -14.80 15.05
N ARG A 14 14.61 -15.36 15.19
CA ARG A 14 15.69 -15.26 14.20
C ARG A 14 15.30 -15.88 12.86
N TYR A 15 14.85 -17.14 12.87
CA TYR A 15 14.53 -17.83 11.61
C TYR A 15 13.25 -17.28 10.95
N LEU A 16 12.25 -16.91 11.74
CA LEU A 16 11.08 -16.23 11.22
C LEU A 16 11.45 -14.85 10.63
N GLY A 17 12.41 -14.14 11.27
CA GLY A 17 12.94 -12.87 10.76
C GLY A 17 13.60 -13.02 9.38
N PHE A 18 14.44 -14.03 9.21
CA PHE A 18 15.02 -14.31 7.89
C PHE A 18 13.95 -14.68 6.84
N PHE A 19 12.99 -15.52 7.22
CA PHE A 19 11.89 -15.90 6.33
C PHE A 19 11.06 -14.68 5.88
N LEU A 20 10.79 -13.76 6.79
CA LEU A 20 9.97 -12.57 6.52
C LEU A 20 10.76 -11.38 5.96
N ALA A 21 12.08 -11.44 5.87
CA ALA A 21 12.91 -10.30 5.49
C ALA A 21 12.47 -9.65 4.16
N GLY A 22 12.17 -10.46 3.15
CA GLY A 22 11.68 -9.97 1.85
C GLY A 22 10.32 -9.28 1.95
N ILE A 23 9.38 -9.88 2.70
CA ILE A 23 8.04 -9.30 2.93
C ILE A 23 8.17 -7.99 3.70
N MET A 24 8.99 -7.95 4.75
CA MET A 24 9.23 -6.73 5.54
C MET A 24 9.82 -5.60 4.69
N ALA A 25 10.79 -5.91 3.84
CA ALA A 25 11.38 -4.93 2.92
C ALA A 25 10.33 -4.39 1.94
N MET A 26 9.53 -5.25 1.35
CA MET A 26 8.45 -4.87 0.44
C MET A 26 7.41 -3.96 1.12
N TYR A 27 6.96 -4.33 2.35
CA TYR A 27 6.00 -3.50 3.09
C TYR A 27 6.59 -2.16 3.53
N SER A 28 7.86 -2.11 3.91
CA SER A 28 8.55 -0.86 4.26
C SER A 28 8.62 0.09 3.07
N ILE A 29 9.06 -0.40 1.91
CA ILE A 29 9.15 0.41 0.68
C ILE A 29 7.77 0.88 0.23
N SER A 30 6.80 -0.04 0.13
CA SER A 30 5.45 0.30 -0.29
C SER A 30 4.73 1.23 0.69
N GLY A 31 5.00 1.12 1.99
CA GLY A 31 4.49 2.04 3.01
C GLY A 31 4.99 3.47 2.82
N ILE A 32 6.28 3.65 2.52
CA ILE A 32 6.85 4.96 2.19
C ILE A 32 6.19 5.54 0.92
N ILE A 33 6.06 4.73 -0.14
CA ILE A 33 5.41 5.17 -1.39
C ILE A 33 3.96 5.59 -1.14
N LEU A 34 3.25 4.89 -0.26
CA LEU A 34 1.86 5.21 0.11
C LEU A 34 1.69 6.59 0.76
N ILE A 35 2.71 7.12 1.43
CA ILE A 35 2.68 8.49 1.97
C ILE A 35 2.51 9.49 0.82
N TYR A 36 3.14 9.24 -0.32
CA TYR A 36 3.12 10.11 -1.51
C TYR A 36 1.99 9.77 -2.50
N ARG A 37 1.01 8.93 -2.12
CA ARG A 37 -0.07 8.46 -3.03
C ARG A 37 -0.88 9.57 -3.71
N ASN A 38 -1.00 10.74 -3.08
CA ASN A 38 -1.74 11.90 -3.61
C ASN A 38 -0.87 12.88 -4.40
N THR A 39 0.40 12.58 -4.60
CA THR A 39 1.35 13.35 -5.41
C THR A 39 1.71 12.58 -6.67
N ASP A 40 2.45 13.21 -7.58
CA ASP A 40 2.98 12.54 -8.77
C ASP A 40 4.37 11.93 -8.56
N PHE A 41 4.80 11.82 -7.30
CA PHE A 41 6.09 11.22 -6.94
C PHE A 41 6.20 9.77 -7.44
N LEU A 42 7.25 9.48 -8.17
CA LEU A 42 7.51 8.18 -8.82
C LEU A 42 6.46 7.71 -9.84
N LYS A 43 5.52 8.58 -10.23
CA LYS A 43 4.56 8.27 -11.28
C LYS A 43 5.05 8.78 -12.63
N SER A 44 4.66 8.09 -13.69
CA SER A 44 4.85 8.51 -15.07
C SER A 44 3.50 8.64 -15.77
N GLU A 45 3.41 9.54 -16.75
CA GLU A 45 2.23 9.66 -17.59
C GLU A 45 2.10 8.42 -18.46
N LYS A 46 0.96 7.77 -18.37
CA LYS A 46 0.60 6.63 -19.20
C LYS A 46 -0.64 6.97 -20.00
N THR A 47 -0.51 6.93 -21.29
CA THR A 47 -1.63 7.09 -22.23
C THR A 47 -2.27 5.72 -22.48
N THR A 48 -3.56 5.63 -22.30
CA THR A 48 -4.34 4.42 -22.56
C THR A 48 -5.47 4.76 -23.54
N GLU A 49 -5.53 4.04 -24.62
CA GLU A 49 -6.64 4.10 -25.58
C GLU A 49 -7.67 3.04 -25.24
N LYS A 50 -8.94 3.41 -25.28
CA LYS A 50 -10.05 2.52 -24.97
C LYS A 50 -11.16 2.71 -26.00
N GLN A 51 -11.54 1.62 -26.68
CA GLN A 51 -12.69 1.63 -27.57
C GLN A 51 -13.96 1.55 -26.73
N LEU A 52 -14.82 2.55 -26.88
CA LEU A 52 -16.15 2.65 -26.28
C LEU A 52 -17.22 2.66 -27.36
N LYS A 53 -18.48 2.73 -26.97
CA LYS A 53 -19.57 2.95 -27.91
C LYS A 53 -19.49 4.38 -28.47
N PRO A 54 -19.85 4.61 -29.74
CA PRO A 54 -19.99 5.97 -30.27
C PRO A 54 -21.16 6.71 -29.61
N ASN A 55 -21.11 8.03 -29.66
CA ASN A 55 -22.16 8.94 -29.18
C ASN A 55 -22.56 8.75 -27.71
N LEU A 56 -21.65 8.40 -26.84
CA LEU A 56 -21.89 8.36 -25.40
C LEU A 56 -22.07 9.78 -24.82
N ASN A 57 -23.11 9.94 -24.00
CA ASN A 57 -23.28 11.16 -23.22
C ASN A 57 -22.26 11.23 -22.06
N THR A 58 -22.15 12.39 -21.41
CA THR A 58 -21.16 12.61 -20.34
C THR A 58 -21.32 11.64 -19.19
N ALA A 59 -22.53 11.27 -18.79
CA ALA A 59 -22.80 10.35 -17.69
C ALA A 59 -22.40 8.91 -18.04
N GLU A 60 -22.72 8.49 -19.26
CA GLU A 60 -22.32 7.17 -19.77
C GLU A 60 -20.80 7.07 -19.94
N LEU A 61 -20.17 8.15 -20.41
CA LEU A 61 -18.72 8.26 -20.56
C LEU A 61 -18.01 8.14 -19.20
N ASP A 62 -18.54 8.80 -18.16
CA ASP A 62 -18.04 8.70 -16.80
C ASP A 62 -18.15 7.27 -16.25
N GLY A 63 -19.29 6.65 -16.42
CA GLY A 63 -19.53 5.25 -16.06
C GLY A 63 -18.59 4.27 -16.78
N ALA A 64 -18.33 4.49 -18.09
CA ALA A 64 -17.48 3.65 -18.92
C ALA A 64 -15.97 3.81 -18.60
N LEU A 65 -15.52 5.03 -18.32
CA LEU A 65 -14.12 5.37 -18.05
C LEU A 65 -13.75 5.23 -16.58
N ARG A 66 -14.71 5.36 -15.67
CA ARG A 66 -14.52 5.30 -14.20
C ARG A 66 -13.36 6.16 -13.73
N ILE A 67 -13.29 7.39 -14.20
CA ILE A 67 -12.25 8.35 -13.88
C ILE A 67 -12.52 8.92 -12.47
N LYS A 68 -11.50 8.94 -11.62
CA LYS A 68 -11.61 9.54 -10.29
C LYS A 68 -11.88 11.05 -10.42
N GLY A 69 -13.02 11.49 -9.93
CA GLY A 69 -13.48 12.88 -10.04
C GLY A 69 -14.45 13.15 -11.19
N GLY A 70 -14.83 12.12 -11.95
CA GLY A 70 -15.77 12.18 -13.06
C GLY A 70 -15.20 12.79 -14.34
N VAL A 71 -15.91 12.58 -15.44
CA VAL A 71 -15.61 13.22 -16.72
C VAL A 71 -16.26 14.60 -16.73
N LYS A 72 -15.44 15.65 -16.70
CA LYS A 72 -15.89 17.05 -16.81
C LYS A 72 -15.43 17.60 -18.16
N PRO A 73 -16.32 17.72 -19.14
CA PRO A 73 -16.00 18.31 -20.43
C PRO A 73 -15.46 19.75 -20.25
N GLN A 74 -14.31 20.03 -20.83
CA GLN A 74 -13.70 21.37 -20.83
C GLN A 74 -13.96 22.08 -22.15
N LYS A 75 -13.88 21.34 -23.25
CA LYS A 75 -14.06 21.85 -24.61
C LYS A 75 -14.64 20.76 -25.48
N THR A 76 -15.47 21.11 -26.46
CA THR A 76 -15.93 20.20 -27.52
C THR A 76 -15.59 20.82 -28.85
N GLU A 77 -14.91 20.09 -29.71
CA GLU A 77 -14.55 20.51 -31.07
C GLU A 77 -15.05 19.42 -32.04
N GLY A 78 -16.12 19.75 -32.75
CA GLY A 78 -16.77 18.76 -33.60
C GLY A 78 -17.23 17.54 -32.80
N ASP A 79 -16.72 16.37 -33.17
CA ASP A 79 -17.05 15.11 -32.49
C ASP A 79 -16.09 14.75 -31.33
N ILE A 80 -15.13 15.64 -31.02
CA ILE A 80 -14.13 15.39 -29.97
C ILE A 80 -14.49 16.17 -28.71
N VAL A 81 -14.64 15.43 -27.61
CA VAL A 81 -14.90 15.97 -26.27
C VAL A 81 -13.60 15.90 -25.47
N TYR A 82 -13.03 17.05 -25.13
CA TYR A 82 -11.84 17.17 -24.30
C TYR A 82 -12.23 17.28 -22.82
N PHE A 83 -11.51 16.57 -21.98
CA PHE A 83 -11.62 16.64 -20.52
C PHE A 83 -10.24 16.60 -19.87
N LYS A 84 -10.14 16.93 -18.58
CA LYS A 84 -8.86 17.11 -17.89
C LYS A 84 -7.89 15.91 -18.06
N GLN A 85 -8.41 14.68 -18.15
CA GLN A 85 -7.63 13.46 -18.18
C GLN A 85 -7.49 12.87 -19.58
N GLY A 86 -7.99 13.51 -20.64
CA GLY A 86 -7.90 12.99 -22.01
C GLY A 86 -8.95 13.54 -22.95
N GLU A 87 -9.26 12.77 -23.97
CA GLU A 87 -10.22 13.10 -25.01
C GLU A 87 -11.06 11.89 -25.39
N TYR A 88 -12.24 12.16 -25.91
CA TYR A 88 -13.16 11.16 -26.44
C TYR A 88 -13.70 11.60 -27.79
N ASN A 89 -13.57 10.77 -28.80
CA ASN A 89 -14.14 10.98 -30.11
C ASN A 89 -15.51 10.31 -30.20
N ALA A 90 -16.56 11.08 -30.25
CA ALA A 90 -17.95 10.59 -30.26
C ALA A 90 -18.28 9.84 -31.57
N ALA A 91 -17.71 10.21 -32.71
CA ALA A 91 -17.98 9.53 -33.98
C ALA A 91 -17.37 8.13 -34.01
N THR A 92 -16.15 7.96 -33.53
CA THR A 92 -15.45 6.68 -33.56
C THR A 92 -15.61 5.85 -32.28
N GLY A 93 -15.99 6.48 -31.16
CA GLY A 93 -16.04 5.86 -29.84
C GLY A 93 -14.66 5.69 -29.19
N MET A 94 -13.58 6.24 -29.78
CA MET A 94 -12.24 6.13 -29.23
C MET A 94 -12.04 7.12 -28.09
N ALA A 95 -11.61 6.63 -26.93
CA ALA A 95 -11.22 7.46 -25.79
C ALA A 95 -9.74 7.30 -25.51
N THR A 96 -9.01 8.43 -25.48
CA THR A 96 -7.59 8.51 -25.10
C THR A 96 -7.51 9.10 -23.70
N ILE A 97 -6.95 8.34 -22.75
CA ILE A 97 -6.87 8.74 -21.34
C ILE A 97 -5.42 8.82 -20.92
N LYS A 98 -5.06 9.94 -20.30
CA LYS A 98 -3.75 10.14 -19.67
C LYS A 98 -3.87 9.98 -18.16
N LYS A 99 -3.12 9.07 -17.59
CA LYS A 99 -3.08 8.81 -16.14
C LYS A 99 -1.65 8.82 -15.63
N MET A 100 -1.46 9.42 -14.46
CA MET A 100 -0.22 9.29 -13.72
C MET A 100 -0.24 7.97 -12.95
N GLU A 101 0.56 7.00 -13.37
CA GLU A 101 0.63 5.65 -12.80
C GLU A 101 2.03 5.34 -12.28
N LEU A 102 2.11 4.59 -11.19
CA LEU A 102 3.37 4.05 -10.68
C LEU A 102 3.94 3.00 -11.66
N PRO A 103 5.27 2.82 -11.71
CA PRO A 103 5.87 1.66 -12.36
C PRO A 103 5.24 0.35 -11.87
N ILE A 104 5.08 -0.64 -12.76
CA ILE A 104 4.33 -1.87 -12.50
C ILE A 104 4.73 -2.56 -11.19
N VAL A 105 6.02 -2.62 -10.88
CA VAL A 105 6.51 -3.28 -9.67
C VAL A 105 6.04 -2.53 -8.43
N LEU A 106 6.19 -1.20 -8.39
CA LEU A 106 5.78 -0.37 -7.26
C LEU A 106 4.26 -0.37 -7.08
N ASP A 107 3.52 -0.34 -8.19
CA ASP A 107 2.05 -0.43 -8.17
C ASP A 107 1.58 -1.75 -7.56
N LYS A 108 2.17 -2.87 -7.98
CA LYS A 108 1.88 -4.20 -7.41
C LYS A 108 2.20 -4.28 -5.92
N MET A 109 3.33 -3.72 -5.47
CA MET A 109 3.70 -3.67 -4.05
C MET A 109 2.69 -2.86 -3.23
N VAL A 110 2.27 -1.71 -3.75
CA VAL A 110 1.24 -0.86 -3.12
C VAL A 110 -0.11 -1.56 -3.07
N HIS A 111 -0.51 -2.26 -4.13
CA HIS A 111 -1.75 -3.05 -4.15
C HIS A 111 -1.74 -4.18 -3.12
N LEU A 112 -0.63 -4.91 -3.00
CA LEU A 112 -0.48 -5.96 -2.00
C LEU A 112 -0.56 -5.40 -0.57
N HIS A 113 0.12 -4.28 -0.31
CA HIS A 113 0.07 -3.59 0.99
C HIS A 113 -1.37 -3.18 1.38
N LYS A 114 -2.18 -2.74 0.42
CA LYS A 114 -3.57 -2.30 0.61
C LYS A 114 -4.60 -3.40 0.46
N ALA A 115 -4.20 -4.65 0.28
CA ALA A 115 -5.12 -5.75 0.06
C ALA A 115 -6.12 -5.87 1.22
N THR A 116 -7.40 -5.91 0.87
CA THR A 116 -8.54 -6.08 1.80
C THR A 116 -9.14 -7.47 1.63
N THR A 117 -10.17 -7.78 2.39
CA THR A 117 -10.92 -9.06 2.34
C THR A 117 -11.44 -9.41 0.95
N ASN A 118 -11.61 -8.43 0.06
CA ASN A 118 -12.01 -8.64 -1.33
C ASN A 118 -10.84 -9.03 -2.25
N SER A 119 -9.60 -9.00 -1.74
CA SER A 119 -8.41 -9.40 -2.49
C SER A 119 -8.06 -10.86 -2.17
N PRO A 120 -7.68 -11.68 -3.17
CA PRO A 120 -7.29 -13.08 -2.92
C PRO A 120 -6.04 -13.23 -2.03
N VAL A 121 -5.28 -12.16 -1.86
CA VAL A 121 -4.03 -12.16 -1.07
C VAL A 121 -4.17 -11.50 0.31
N TYR A 122 -5.40 -11.21 0.79
CA TYR A 122 -5.63 -10.56 2.08
C TYR A 122 -5.06 -11.36 3.27
N PHE A 123 -5.06 -12.68 3.17
CA PHE A 123 -4.51 -13.56 4.21
C PHE A 123 -3.02 -13.32 4.44
N LEU A 124 -2.26 -12.89 3.41
CA LEU A 124 -0.85 -12.54 3.54
C LEU A 124 -0.66 -11.33 4.46
N ASN A 125 -1.56 -10.34 4.38
CA ASN A 125 -1.54 -9.17 5.26
C ASN A 125 -1.86 -9.56 6.71
N ILE A 126 -2.81 -10.48 6.91
CA ILE A 126 -3.12 -11.01 8.25
C ILE A 126 -1.93 -11.78 8.81
N PHE A 127 -1.35 -12.69 8.02
CA PHE A 127 -0.17 -13.46 8.43
C PHE A 127 1.01 -12.55 8.78
N PHE A 128 1.27 -11.53 7.96
CA PHE A 128 2.32 -10.56 8.22
C PHE A 128 2.06 -9.74 9.49
N GLY A 129 0.83 -9.27 9.69
CA GLY A 129 0.42 -8.56 10.91
C GLY A 129 0.60 -9.40 12.18
N LEU A 130 0.18 -10.66 12.14
CA LEU A 130 0.40 -11.60 13.25
C LEU A 130 1.87 -11.88 13.50
N SER A 131 2.67 -11.98 12.44
CA SER A 131 4.12 -12.16 12.56
C SER A 131 4.81 -10.95 13.21
N LEU A 132 4.40 -9.74 12.85
CA LEU A 132 4.90 -8.51 13.51
C LEU A 132 4.51 -8.48 14.99
N LEU A 133 3.27 -8.85 15.33
CA LEU A 133 2.84 -8.95 16.73
C LEU A 133 3.68 -9.99 17.50
N PHE A 134 3.93 -11.14 16.87
CA PHE A 134 4.83 -12.14 17.44
C PHE A 134 6.25 -11.59 17.67
N PHE A 135 6.81 -10.81 16.75
CA PHE A 135 8.12 -10.17 16.94
C PHE A 135 8.13 -9.23 18.13
N VAL A 136 7.08 -8.42 18.32
CA VAL A 136 6.95 -7.55 19.48
C VAL A 136 6.96 -8.36 20.77
N ILE A 137 6.11 -9.39 20.88
CA ILE A 137 5.99 -10.21 22.08
C ILE A 137 7.27 -11.01 22.33
N SER A 138 7.82 -11.68 21.31
CA SER A 138 9.01 -12.52 21.43
C SER A 138 10.27 -11.73 21.81
N SER A 139 10.35 -10.45 21.41
CA SER A 139 11.47 -9.58 21.77
C SER A 139 11.66 -9.46 23.28
N PHE A 140 10.56 -9.40 24.05
CA PHE A 140 10.65 -9.37 25.52
C PHE A 140 11.03 -10.74 26.11
N TRP A 141 10.57 -11.85 25.54
CA TRP A 141 10.88 -13.19 26.04
C TRP A 141 12.28 -13.69 25.65
N MET A 142 12.94 -13.03 24.69
CA MET A 142 14.31 -13.35 24.31
C MET A 142 15.33 -13.00 25.40
N PHE A 143 15.01 -12.03 26.26
CA PHE A 143 15.90 -11.56 27.32
C PHE A 143 15.49 -12.08 28.69
N MET A 144 16.46 -12.31 29.55
CA MET A 144 16.18 -12.68 30.94
C MET A 144 15.76 -11.43 31.73
N PRO A 145 14.66 -11.47 32.50
CA PRO A 145 14.12 -10.31 33.22
C PRO A 145 15.11 -9.63 34.20
N LYS A 146 16.07 -10.40 34.71
CA LYS A 146 17.10 -9.90 35.67
C LYS A 146 18.23 -9.12 35.01
N THR A 147 18.35 -9.10 33.68
CA THR A 147 19.46 -8.46 32.97
C THR A 147 19.27 -6.95 32.83
N THR A 148 20.36 -6.21 32.85
CA THR A 148 20.37 -4.77 32.59
C THR A 148 19.80 -4.42 31.21
N VAL A 149 20.06 -5.28 30.21
CA VAL A 149 19.53 -5.13 28.84
C VAL A 149 18.00 -5.15 28.85
N PHE A 150 17.38 -6.11 29.56
CA PHE A 150 15.93 -6.18 29.67
C PHE A 150 15.32 -4.93 30.34
N LYS A 151 15.91 -4.49 31.46
CA LYS A 151 15.45 -3.30 32.18
C LYS A 151 15.52 -2.04 31.31
N LYS A 152 16.66 -1.82 30.63
CA LYS A 152 16.80 -0.70 29.68
C LYS A 152 15.82 -0.83 28.53
N GLY A 153 15.63 -2.02 27.97
CA GLY A 153 14.64 -2.29 26.92
C GLY A 153 13.21 -1.90 27.30
N LEU A 154 12.80 -2.16 28.54
CA LEU A 154 11.49 -1.73 29.06
C LEU A 154 11.34 -0.20 29.05
N TYR A 155 12.36 0.54 29.48
CA TYR A 155 12.30 2.01 29.45
C TYR A 155 12.17 2.55 28.01
N PHE A 156 12.92 1.99 27.06
CA PHE A 156 12.79 2.36 25.65
C PHE A 156 11.41 2.00 25.09
N SER A 157 10.86 0.83 25.43
CA SER A 157 9.51 0.42 25.03
C SER A 157 8.44 1.34 25.57
N LEU A 158 8.54 1.73 26.84
CA LEU A 158 7.62 2.70 27.47
C LEU A 158 7.72 4.06 26.77
N GLY A 159 8.93 4.55 26.51
CA GLY A 159 9.14 5.80 25.77
C GLY A 159 8.52 5.77 24.38
N GLY A 160 8.73 4.68 23.62
CA GLY A 160 8.09 4.50 22.31
C GLY A 160 6.55 4.44 22.38
N MET A 161 6.01 3.79 23.42
CA MET A 161 4.56 3.71 23.64
C MET A 161 3.96 5.09 23.94
N VAL A 162 4.60 5.85 24.82
CA VAL A 162 4.17 7.22 25.15
C VAL A 162 4.22 8.11 23.92
N LEU A 163 5.31 8.05 23.15
CA LEU A 163 5.42 8.79 21.89
C LEU A 163 4.29 8.43 20.91
N THR A 164 4.00 7.13 20.76
CA THR A 164 2.92 6.66 19.88
C THR A 164 1.56 7.20 20.33
N ILE A 165 1.29 7.17 21.64
CA ILE A 165 0.04 7.72 22.19
C ILE A 165 -0.07 9.23 21.91
N ILE A 166 1.01 10.00 22.13
CA ILE A 166 1.01 11.44 21.83
C ILE A 166 0.70 11.68 20.35
N LEU A 167 1.37 10.96 19.44
CA LEU A 167 1.16 11.11 17.99
C LEU A 167 -0.23 10.67 17.52
N LEU A 168 -0.90 9.78 18.27
CA LEU A 168 -2.24 9.30 17.92
C LEU A 168 -3.32 10.37 18.18
N PHE A 169 -3.07 11.29 19.10
CA PHE A 169 -4.01 12.36 19.50
C PHE A 169 -3.60 13.75 18.99
N LEU A 170 -2.59 13.86 18.14
CA LEU A 170 -2.20 15.06 17.41
C LEU A 170 -2.95 15.14 16.07
#